data_8243288abe7ee67ef99452f9849ef69f
#
_entry.id   8243288abe7ee67ef99452f9849ef69f
#
_cell.length_a   1.000
_cell.length_b   1.000
_cell.length_c   1.000
_cell.angle_alpha   90.00
_cell.angle_beta   90.00
_cell.angle_gamma   90.00
#
_symmetry.space_group_name_H-M   'P 1'
#
loop_
_entity.id
_entity.type
_entity.pdbx_description
1 polymer ?
#
loop_
_entity_poly.entity_id
_entity_poly.type
_entity_poly.pdbx_seq_one_letter_code
_entity_poly.pdbx_strand_id
1 'polypeptide(L)'
;METKSLSKSTICCFGDSTTWGDNGCGAGGNDISWTSHLGALLGGAVVENFGIKGSRIAIKADRTDSFVERLDGIDDAADIYIVFGGVNDFSRNVPLGELGSTDVHEFYGALDYLIRTITARSPQAKLVFMTPCKTSGKHEKDIPASDELNHLGLT
;
A
#
# COMPACT_ATOMS: atom_id res chain seq x y z
N MET A 1 6.74 -27.10 10.01
CA MET A 1 5.67 -26.17 9.62
C MET A 1 5.31 -26.42 8.18
N GLU A 2 4.12 -26.95 7.89
CA GLU A 2 3.66 -27.05 6.50
C GLU A 2 3.41 -25.63 5.98
N THR A 3 4.07 -25.27 4.90
CA THR A 3 3.80 -24.01 4.20
C THR A 3 2.44 -24.13 3.50
N LYS A 4 1.47 -23.32 3.89
CA LYS A 4 0.17 -23.22 3.22
C LYS A 4 0.41 -22.94 1.74
N SER A 5 -0.23 -23.72 0.86
CA SER A 5 -0.15 -23.47 -0.58
C SER A 5 -0.75 -22.10 -0.92
N LEU A 6 -0.10 -21.32 -1.78
CA LEU A 6 -0.59 -20.01 -2.23
C LEU A 6 -2.00 -20.10 -2.83
N SER A 7 -2.36 -21.20 -3.46
CA SER A 7 -3.70 -21.46 -4.01
C SER A 7 -4.83 -21.51 -2.97
N LYS A 8 -4.49 -21.60 -1.69
CA LYS A 8 -5.45 -21.63 -0.56
C LYS A 8 -5.30 -20.41 0.34
N SER A 9 -4.52 -19.43 -0.07
CA SER A 9 -4.26 -18.23 0.72
C SER A 9 -5.30 -17.15 0.45
N THR A 10 -5.61 -16.38 1.48
CA THR A 10 -6.32 -15.10 1.38
C THR A 10 -5.28 -13.98 1.32
N ILE A 11 -5.43 -13.10 0.33
CA ILE A 11 -4.50 -12.00 0.05
C ILE A 11 -5.26 -10.69 0.15
N CYS A 12 -4.86 -9.84 1.08
CA CYS A 12 -5.35 -8.47 1.21
C CYS A 12 -4.45 -7.54 0.40
N CYS A 13 -4.97 -6.94 -0.67
CA CYS A 13 -4.28 -5.94 -1.47
C CYS A 13 -4.73 -4.54 -1.03
N PHE A 14 -3.93 -3.89 -0.20
CA PHE A 14 -4.21 -2.62 0.43
C PHE A 14 -3.46 -1.49 -0.28
N GLY A 15 -4.20 -0.52 -0.87
CA GLY A 15 -3.55 0.43 -1.75
C GLY A 15 -4.35 1.68 -2.12
N ASP A 16 -3.78 2.40 -3.08
CA ASP A 16 -4.34 3.62 -3.67
C ASP A 16 -5.04 3.34 -5.02
N SER A 17 -5.03 4.33 -5.92
CA SER A 17 -5.64 4.22 -7.25
C SER A 17 -5.06 3.09 -8.10
N THR A 18 -3.79 2.77 -7.96
CA THR A 18 -3.14 1.69 -8.70
C THR A 18 -3.71 0.34 -8.29
N THR A 19 -3.96 0.15 -7.00
CA THR A 19 -4.60 -1.06 -6.46
C THR A 19 -6.10 -1.07 -6.78
N TRP A 20 -6.77 0.08 -6.72
CA TRP A 20 -8.18 0.20 -7.12
C TRP A 20 -8.40 -0.21 -8.59
N GLY A 21 -7.40 -0.01 -9.47
CA GLY A 21 -7.47 -0.30 -10.90
C GLY A 21 -7.78 0.93 -11.74
N ASP A 22 -7.19 2.09 -11.42
CA ASP A 22 -7.32 3.31 -12.22
C ASP A 22 -6.55 3.16 -13.54
N ASN A 23 -7.23 3.39 -14.65
CA ASN A 23 -6.63 3.33 -15.98
C ASN A 23 -6.05 4.68 -16.46
N GLY A 24 -6.08 5.70 -15.63
CA GLY A 24 -5.61 7.05 -15.97
C GLY A 24 -6.54 7.85 -16.90
N CYS A 25 -7.63 7.27 -17.36
CA CYS A 25 -8.61 7.91 -18.29
C CYS A 25 -9.97 8.17 -17.64
N GLY A 26 -10.01 8.23 -16.30
CA GLY A 26 -11.24 8.48 -15.56
C GLY A 26 -12.16 7.27 -15.39
N ALA A 27 -11.77 6.11 -15.90
CA ALA A 27 -12.44 4.83 -15.72
C ALA A 27 -11.52 3.87 -14.94
N GLY A 28 -12.02 2.70 -14.59
CA GLY A 28 -11.27 1.69 -13.88
C GLY A 28 -12.15 0.84 -12.96
N GLY A 29 -11.53 0.17 -12.05
CA GLY A 29 -12.17 -0.67 -11.06
C GLY A 29 -11.53 -2.05 -10.96
N ASN A 30 -12.12 -2.90 -10.13
CA ASN A 30 -11.53 -4.20 -9.80
C ASN A 30 -11.28 -5.07 -11.04
N ASP A 31 -12.12 -5.01 -12.05
CA ASP A 31 -12.02 -5.88 -13.25
C ASP A 31 -10.74 -5.66 -14.06
N ILE A 32 -10.18 -4.46 -14.01
CA ILE A 32 -8.92 -4.11 -14.71
C ILE A 32 -7.73 -3.93 -13.76
N SER A 33 -7.95 -4.06 -12.46
CA SER A 33 -6.89 -4.03 -11.47
C SER A 33 -5.96 -5.23 -11.63
N TRP A 34 -4.67 -5.03 -11.35
CA TRP A 34 -3.71 -6.13 -11.24
C TRP A 34 -4.15 -7.19 -10.23
N THR A 35 -4.93 -6.82 -9.22
CA THR A 35 -5.45 -7.72 -8.19
C THR A 35 -6.42 -8.75 -8.76
N SER A 36 -7.19 -8.41 -9.80
CA SER A 36 -8.16 -9.32 -10.43
C SER A 36 -7.51 -10.53 -11.11
N HIS A 37 -6.25 -10.40 -11.51
CA HIS A 37 -5.49 -11.48 -12.15
C HIS A 37 -4.68 -12.30 -11.15
N LEU A 38 -4.38 -11.74 -9.98
CA LEU A 38 -3.47 -12.34 -9.01
C LEU A 38 -3.97 -13.69 -8.49
N GLY A 39 -5.26 -13.80 -8.19
CA GLY A 39 -5.85 -15.04 -7.69
C GLY A 39 -5.67 -16.22 -8.66
N ALA A 40 -5.93 -16.00 -9.94
CA ALA A 40 -5.74 -17.00 -10.98
C ALA A 40 -4.26 -17.38 -11.17
N LEU A 41 -3.37 -16.38 -11.18
CA LEU A 41 -1.92 -16.58 -11.29
C LEU A 41 -1.35 -17.41 -10.14
N LEU A 42 -1.95 -17.31 -8.96
CA LEU A 42 -1.55 -18.05 -7.76
C LEU A 42 -2.33 -19.37 -7.58
N GLY A 43 -3.04 -19.83 -8.62
CA GLY A 43 -3.70 -21.13 -8.63
C GLY A 43 -5.01 -21.18 -7.84
N GLY A 44 -5.68 -20.06 -7.64
CA GLY A 44 -6.99 -19.97 -7.00
C GLY A 44 -7.01 -19.28 -5.63
N ALA A 45 -5.98 -18.51 -5.29
CA ALA A 45 -5.98 -17.67 -4.08
C ALA A 45 -7.17 -16.71 -4.05
N VAL A 46 -7.73 -16.47 -2.88
CA VAL A 46 -8.74 -15.44 -2.65
C VAL A 46 -8.03 -14.09 -2.54
N VAL A 47 -8.41 -13.12 -3.38
CA VAL A 47 -7.78 -11.80 -3.41
C VAL A 47 -8.82 -10.72 -3.15
N GLU A 48 -8.58 -9.92 -2.13
CA GLU A 48 -9.42 -8.80 -1.74
C GLU A 48 -8.74 -7.49 -2.10
N ASN A 49 -9.46 -6.60 -2.77
CA ASN A 49 -8.95 -5.31 -3.24
C ASN A 49 -9.47 -4.18 -2.35
N PHE A 50 -8.59 -3.63 -1.52
CA PHE A 50 -8.82 -2.47 -0.67
C PHE A 50 -8.16 -1.20 -1.24
N GLY A 51 -8.14 -1.03 -2.55
CA GLY A 51 -7.67 0.17 -3.22
C GLY A 51 -8.66 1.32 -3.11
N ILE A 52 -8.18 2.53 -2.80
CA ILE A 52 -8.97 3.77 -2.84
C ILE A 52 -8.19 4.85 -3.59
N LYS A 53 -8.84 5.44 -4.60
CA LYS A 53 -8.23 6.48 -5.45
C LYS A 53 -7.83 7.71 -4.64
N GLY A 54 -6.57 8.14 -4.81
CA GLY A 54 -6.04 9.33 -4.16
C GLY A 54 -5.68 9.16 -2.67
N SER A 55 -5.88 7.96 -2.12
CA SER A 55 -5.52 7.65 -0.74
C SER A 55 -4.01 7.73 -0.54
N ARG A 56 -3.59 8.29 0.59
CA ARG A 56 -2.20 8.43 1.04
C ARG A 56 -1.91 7.44 2.16
N ILE A 57 -0.65 7.15 2.39
CA ILE A 57 -0.24 6.36 3.56
C ILE A 57 -0.46 7.19 4.82
N ALA A 58 0.06 8.43 4.86
CA ALA A 58 -0.06 9.32 6.01
C ALA A 58 -1.40 10.03 6.13
N ILE A 59 -1.78 10.37 7.35
CA ILE A 59 -2.99 11.15 7.65
C ILE A 59 -2.79 12.60 7.21
N LYS A 60 -3.80 13.17 6.56
CA LYS A 60 -3.88 14.60 6.19
C LYS A 60 -5.30 15.12 6.36
N ALA A 61 -5.41 16.38 6.78
CA ALA A 61 -6.68 17.00 7.15
C ALA A 61 -7.70 17.16 6.00
N ASP A 62 -7.25 17.09 4.75
CA ASP A 62 -8.11 17.25 3.56
C ASP A 62 -8.84 15.97 3.14
N ARG A 63 -8.50 14.81 3.76
CA ARG A 63 -9.13 13.50 3.50
C ARG A 63 -9.09 12.65 4.75
N THR A 64 -10.04 11.72 4.87
CA THR A 64 -10.19 10.79 6.00
C THR A 64 -10.10 9.33 5.55
N ASP A 65 -9.36 9.06 4.48
CA ASP A 65 -9.21 7.74 3.87
C ASP A 65 -7.74 7.35 3.66
N SER A 66 -6.83 7.85 4.49
CA SER A 66 -5.44 7.41 4.52
C SER A 66 -5.35 5.91 4.84
N PHE A 67 -4.23 5.30 4.51
CA PHE A 67 -4.02 3.89 4.86
C PHE A 67 -4.08 3.69 6.39
N VAL A 68 -3.53 4.64 7.16
CA VAL A 68 -3.62 4.61 8.63
C VAL A 68 -5.08 4.58 9.11
N GLU A 69 -5.93 5.48 8.58
CA GLU A 69 -7.34 5.59 9.02
C GLU A 69 -8.19 4.40 8.56
N ARG A 70 -7.84 3.78 7.43
CA ARG A 70 -8.59 2.63 6.87
C ARG A 70 -8.12 1.27 7.39
N LEU A 71 -7.03 1.24 8.16
CA LEU A 71 -6.42 -0.02 8.57
C LEU A 71 -7.37 -0.91 9.39
N ASP A 72 -8.28 -0.32 10.16
CA ASP A 72 -9.27 -1.07 10.94
C ASP A 72 -10.36 -1.73 10.08
N GLY A 73 -10.50 -1.32 8.83
CA GLY A 73 -11.47 -1.88 7.89
C GLY A 73 -10.93 -2.98 6.99
N ILE A 74 -9.67 -3.39 7.13
CA ILE A 74 -9.10 -4.52 6.39
C ILE A 74 -9.22 -5.81 7.20
N ASP A 75 -9.30 -6.95 6.49
CA ASP A 75 -9.43 -8.26 7.12
C ASP A 75 -8.15 -8.64 7.89
N ASP A 76 -8.29 -8.96 9.16
CA ASP A 76 -7.20 -9.44 10.03
C ASP A 76 -6.84 -10.93 9.79
N ALA A 77 -7.62 -11.63 8.97
CA ALA A 77 -7.44 -13.06 8.70
C ALA A 77 -6.68 -13.36 7.40
N ALA A 78 -6.16 -12.34 6.71
CA ALA A 78 -5.39 -12.56 5.50
C ALA A 78 -4.06 -13.28 5.80
N ASP A 79 -3.68 -14.19 4.91
CA ASP A 79 -2.38 -14.89 4.97
C ASP A 79 -1.25 -14.01 4.43
N ILE A 80 -1.58 -13.08 3.52
CA ILE A 80 -0.62 -12.19 2.88
C ILE A 80 -1.26 -10.80 2.77
N TYR A 81 -0.52 -9.78 3.21
CA TYR A 81 -0.84 -8.38 2.96
C TYR A 81 0.11 -7.83 1.92
N ILE A 82 -0.43 -7.25 0.85
CA ILE A 82 0.33 -6.50 -0.15
C ILE A 82 -0.08 -5.04 -0.04
N VAL A 83 0.83 -4.20 0.43
CA VAL A 83 0.62 -2.76 0.58
C VAL A 83 1.30 -2.04 -0.57
N PHE A 84 0.52 -1.28 -1.34
CA PHE A 84 1.02 -0.54 -2.49
C PHE A 84 0.52 0.89 -2.49
N GLY A 85 1.38 1.84 -2.17
CA GLY A 85 1.05 3.25 -2.04
C GLY A 85 2.27 4.13 -1.90
N GLY A 86 2.04 5.42 -1.63
CA GLY A 86 3.08 6.43 -1.40
C GLY A 86 3.21 7.44 -2.54
N VAL A 87 2.73 7.15 -3.75
CA VAL A 87 2.75 8.11 -4.86
C VAL A 87 1.91 9.36 -4.55
N ASN A 88 0.81 9.21 -3.83
CA ASN A 88 -0.03 10.32 -3.42
C ASN A 88 0.59 11.13 -2.28
N ASP A 89 1.33 10.49 -1.38
CA ASP A 89 2.10 11.16 -0.35
C ASP A 89 3.14 12.07 -0.98
N PHE A 90 3.90 11.54 -1.92
CA PHE A 90 4.89 12.28 -2.70
C PHE A 90 4.24 13.45 -3.46
N SER A 91 3.24 13.19 -4.28
CA SER A 91 2.60 14.20 -5.15
C SER A 91 1.88 15.30 -4.38
N ARG A 92 1.54 15.07 -3.11
CA ARG A 92 0.86 16.01 -2.22
C ARG A 92 1.79 16.62 -1.16
N ASN A 93 3.11 16.44 -1.30
CA ASN A 93 4.13 16.98 -0.40
C ASN A 93 3.87 16.59 1.07
N VAL A 94 3.52 15.34 1.33
CA VAL A 94 3.52 14.81 2.70
C VAL A 94 4.95 14.88 3.23
N PRO A 95 5.20 15.41 4.44
CA PRO A 95 6.53 15.38 5.02
C PRO A 95 7.05 13.94 5.09
N LEU A 96 8.30 13.73 4.67
CA LEU A 96 8.92 12.42 4.74
C LEU A 96 9.07 11.96 6.20
N GLY A 97 9.44 12.89 7.09
CA GLY A 97 9.81 12.59 8.47
C GLY A 97 11.20 11.98 8.57
N GLU A 98 11.55 11.51 9.75
CA GLU A 98 12.81 10.82 10.01
C GLU A 98 12.56 9.32 10.19
N LEU A 99 13.55 8.50 9.87
CA LEU A 99 13.49 7.07 10.12
C LEU A 99 13.35 6.81 11.63
N GLY A 100 12.29 6.09 12.01
CA GLY A 100 11.94 5.87 13.41
C GLY A 100 10.92 6.89 13.98
N SER A 101 10.45 7.85 13.17
CA SER A 101 9.30 8.67 13.53
C SER A 101 8.08 7.81 13.85
N THR A 102 7.27 8.27 14.80
CA THR A 102 5.96 7.67 15.14
C THR A 102 4.79 8.60 14.78
N ASP A 103 5.08 9.73 14.14
CA ASP A 103 4.05 10.67 13.72
C ASP A 103 3.37 10.17 12.45
N VAL A 104 2.11 9.77 12.56
CA VAL A 104 1.29 9.27 11.45
C VAL A 104 0.93 10.32 10.40
N HIS A 105 1.29 11.60 10.62
CA HIS A 105 1.15 12.68 9.65
C HIS A 105 2.39 12.84 8.76
N GLU A 106 3.43 12.06 9.02
CA GLU A 106 4.64 11.93 8.23
C GLU A 106 4.70 10.56 7.57
N PHE A 107 5.36 10.48 6.42
CA PHE A 107 5.39 9.24 5.64
C PHE A 107 6.03 8.06 6.41
N TYR A 108 7.20 8.28 7.03
CA TYR A 108 7.88 7.21 7.78
C TYR A 108 7.12 6.80 9.03
N GLY A 109 6.54 7.74 9.76
CA GLY A 109 5.77 7.41 10.96
C GLY A 109 4.48 6.64 10.62
N ALA A 110 3.79 7.03 9.55
CA ALA A 110 2.63 6.31 9.06
C ALA A 110 2.99 4.90 8.56
N LEU A 111 4.12 4.76 7.86
CA LEU A 111 4.62 3.47 7.39
C LEU A 111 4.98 2.54 8.57
N ASP A 112 5.69 3.05 9.59
CA ASP A 112 6.00 2.31 10.81
C ASP A 112 4.72 1.84 11.52
N TYR A 113 3.73 2.73 11.63
CA TYR A 113 2.42 2.40 12.21
C TYR A 113 1.74 1.24 11.47
N LEU A 114 1.69 1.28 10.13
CA LEU A 114 1.10 0.20 9.32
C LEU A 114 1.82 -1.12 9.54
N ILE A 115 3.16 -1.12 9.47
CA ILE A 115 3.97 -2.34 9.64
C ILE A 115 3.71 -2.95 11.01
N ARG A 116 3.82 -2.17 12.07
CA ARG A 116 3.62 -2.66 13.45
C ARG A 116 2.21 -3.17 13.66
N THR A 117 1.20 -2.45 13.18
CA THR A 117 -0.20 -2.81 13.41
C THR A 117 -0.57 -4.08 12.66
N ILE A 118 -0.22 -4.20 11.38
CA ILE A 118 -0.48 -5.43 10.60
C ILE A 118 0.25 -6.62 11.21
N THR A 119 1.54 -6.45 11.56
CA THR A 119 2.32 -7.54 12.16
C THR A 119 1.79 -7.97 13.52
N ALA A 120 1.29 -7.03 14.33
CA ALA A 120 0.72 -7.35 15.63
C ALA A 120 -0.64 -8.06 15.52
N ARG A 121 -1.49 -7.64 14.57
CA ARG A 121 -2.81 -8.26 14.33
C ARG A 121 -2.71 -9.62 13.69
N SER A 122 -1.79 -9.78 12.75
CA SER A 122 -1.63 -10.98 11.94
C SER A 122 -0.18 -11.50 11.96
N PRO A 123 0.31 -12.00 13.09
CA PRO A 123 1.74 -12.33 13.28
C PRO A 123 2.22 -13.51 12.42
N GLN A 124 1.31 -14.30 11.84
CA GLN A 124 1.65 -15.41 10.95
C GLN A 124 1.54 -15.02 9.46
N ALA A 125 0.98 -13.86 9.16
CA ALA A 125 0.84 -13.38 7.79
C ALA A 125 2.18 -12.89 7.23
N LYS A 126 2.28 -12.92 5.91
CA LYS A 126 3.37 -12.27 5.20
C LYS A 126 2.97 -10.85 4.85
N LEU A 127 3.85 -9.90 5.08
CA LEU A 127 3.67 -8.51 4.71
C LEU A 127 4.63 -8.15 3.58
N VAL A 128 4.09 -7.64 2.48
CA VAL A 128 4.83 -7.20 1.31
C VAL A 128 4.53 -5.73 1.07
N PHE A 129 5.53 -4.88 1.09
CA PHE A 129 5.43 -3.50 0.63
C PHE A 129 5.95 -3.38 -0.80
N MET A 130 5.14 -2.82 -1.69
CA MET A 130 5.54 -2.49 -3.05
C MET A 130 5.97 -1.02 -3.09
N THR A 131 7.17 -0.78 -3.57
CA THR A 131 7.68 0.58 -3.76
C THR A 131 6.93 1.28 -4.89
N PRO A 132 6.65 2.61 -4.77
CA PRO A 132 6.03 3.36 -5.84
C PRO A 132 6.87 3.33 -7.11
N CYS A 133 6.22 3.27 -8.27
CA CYS A 133 6.90 3.41 -9.56
C CYS A 133 7.49 4.81 -9.69
N LYS A 134 8.66 4.91 -10.36
CA LYS A 134 9.23 6.21 -10.73
C LYS A 134 8.23 6.96 -11.62
N THR A 135 7.85 8.16 -11.21
CA THR A 135 7.00 9.03 -12.02
C THR A 135 7.86 9.90 -12.92
N SER A 136 7.53 9.98 -14.20
CA SER A 136 8.19 10.90 -15.14
C SER A 136 7.64 12.33 -15.08
N GLY A 137 6.71 12.59 -14.16
CA GLY A 137 6.06 13.89 -14.03
C GLY A 137 7.06 14.97 -13.62
N LYS A 138 7.14 16.04 -14.43
CA LYS A 138 7.76 17.28 -14.01
C LYS A 138 6.86 17.91 -12.94
N HIS A 139 7.02 17.50 -11.70
CA HIS A 139 6.46 18.26 -10.59
C HIS A 139 7.40 19.44 -10.30
N GLU A 140 6.82 20.60 -10.05
CA GLU A 140 7.51 21.89 -9.88
C GLU A 140 8.50 21.97 -8.70
N LYS A 141 8.73 20.87 -8.01
CA LYS A 141 9.74 20.78 -6.96
C LYS A 141 10.45 19.44 -7.08
N ASP A 142 11.74 19.53 -7.33
CA ASP A 142 12.70 18.42 -7.30
C ASP A 142 12.70 17.76 -5.91
N ILE A 143 11.82 16.77 -5.71
CA ILE A 143 11.88 15.92 -4.54
C ILE A 143 12.42 14.57 -5.00
N PRO A 144 13.55 14.10 -4.48
CA PRO A 144 14.19 12.84 -4.87
C PRO A 144 13.48 11.61 -4.22
N ALA A 145 12.16 11.52 -4.31
CA ALA A 145 11.37 10.53 -3.59
C ALA A 145 11.70 9.08 -3.96
N SER A 146 12.07 8.81 -5.21
CA SER A 146 12.35 7.43 -5.62
C SER A 146 13.72 6.94 -5.14
N ASP A 147 14.69 7.83 -5.01
CA ASP A 147 16.04 7.46 -4.59
C ASP A 147 16.14 7.36 -3.07
N GLU A 148 15.42 8.19 -2.33
CA GLU A 148 15.37 8.08 -0.86
C GLU A 148 14.64 6.83 -0.38
N LEU A 149 13.54 6.42 -1.02
CA LEU A 149 12.85 5.16 -0.69
C LEU A 149 13.70 3.92 -1.00
N ASN A 150 14.52 3.96 -2.06
CA ASN A 150 15.45 2.87 -2.37
C ASN A 150 16.58 2.73 -1.35
N HIS A 151 16.96 3.82 -0.65
CA HIS A 151 17.96 3.76 0.43
C HIS A 151 17.47 3.04 1.69
N LEU A 152 16.17 2.80 1.81
CA LEU A 152 15.59 2.11 2.97
C LEU A 152 15.73 0.59 2.92
N GLY A 153 16.32 0.02 1.86
CA GLY A 153 16.47 -1.44 1.72
C GLY A 153 15.13 -2.18 1.63
N LEU A 154 14.07 -1.49 1.21
CA LEU A 154 12.74 -2.07 0.95
C LEU A 154 12.64 -2.59 -0.49
N THR A 155 13.74 -3.13 -1.02
CA THR A 155 13.81 -3.84 -2.30
C THR A 155 13.78 -5.33 -2.08
#